data_6878bbe6c5cd43b1c38e30d7be19be50
#
_entry.id   6878bbe6c5cd43b1c38e30d7be19be50
#
_cell.length_a   1.000
_cell.length_b   1.000
_cell.length_c   1.000
_cell.angle_alpha   90.00
_cell.angle_beta   90.00
_cell.angle_gamma   90.00
#
_symmetry.space_group_name_H-M   'P 1'
#
loop_
_entity.id
_entity.type
_entity.pdbx_description
1 polymer ?
#
loop_
_entity_poly.entity_id
_entity_poly.type
_entity_poly.pdbx_seq_one_letter_code
_entity_poly.pdbx_strand_id
1 'polypeptide(L)'
;MMKRYGYLFWGVLSGLVGALAGSFILWGAWQLPTLGLLLTRVSLLYGFAALLILGALGGLLYAAVIRERRFRLYAAVLSGAILGLLLWIAGPLLLVPAALGLPPLAAGPLDNWMALVAFAFYGIITALLYGPLSTAQSPMRVYYAAGLLLIAGLLTPFLLRAAVSTDPQALELPPGYRAEVIAKGFTYPTSMAIDAAGDIYVAESGYAYGPKETEARVLRVSPSGAIREVAGGFNGPLNGLALREGKLYISHRGKITAFDLESNEREDLVAGLPSLGDHQNNDLLFGPDGALYFGQGSATNAGVVGSDNFVYAWADRYPRFHDFPSRDFILTGENYSTLDLSTPEPSDKKTTGAFAPFGVSRRKGEKVKSTVPASAAIHRLDLESKKLSVYADGLRNPYGLAMDDEGNIYATNLGYDDRGARAVKNSPDWVVKVKKGAWYGWPDFAGQLPLTEPVFESDRGINRRPLIVDPPPVEPPLATLPPHYSPMKLAWAPKQFPQKGLFVAIFGDGQPLTENLQELVPTGVINIDPKSGKYDWFVKNKNQPRAGRAGGGFKRLIDVKFSPDGKELYLLDFGVMEFTGMAPNAIPGTGVLWKISPAG
;
A
#
# COMPACT_ATOMS: atom_id res chain seq x y z
N MET A 1 -30.21 -45.07 2.92
CA MET A 1 -30.07 -43.61 2.73
C MET A 1 -28.81 -43.22 1.93
N MET A 2 -27.63 -43.76 2.19
CA MET A 2 -26.36 -43.41 1.50
C MET A 2 -26.37 -43.61 -0.03
N LYS A 3 -27.03 -44.64 -0.57
CA LYS A 3 -27.11 -44.84 -2.04
C LYS A 3 -27.93 -43.78 -2.79
N ARG A 4 -28.87 -43.09 -2.14
CA ARG A 4 -29.80 -42.14 -2.79
C ARG A 4 -29.23 -40.73 -2.94
N TYR A 5 -28.20 -40.36 -2.15
CA TYR A 5 -27.60 -39.00 -2.12
C TYR A 5 -26.08 -39.00 -2.31
N GLY A 6 -25.49 -40.15 -2.69
CA GLY A 6 -24.03 -40.28 -2.88
C GLY A 6 -23.47 -39.32 -3.91
N TYR A 7 -24.26 -38.95 -4.92
CA TYR A 7 -23.86 -37.97 -5.94
C TYR A 7 -23.61 -36.58 -5.36
N LEU A 8 -24.35 -36.17 -4.31
CA LEU A 8 -24.12 -34.89 -3.63
C LEU A 8 -22.79 -34.87 -2.89
N PHE A 9 -22.43 -35.98 -2.24
CA PHE A 9 -21.12 -36.13 -1.60
C PHE A 9 -19.97 -35.96 -2.61
N TRP A 10 -20.08 -36.62 -3.77
CA TRP A 10 -19.09 -36.50 -4.83
C TRP A 10 -19.05 -35.06 -5.42
N GLY A 11 -20.18 -34.36 -5.44
CA GLY A 11 -20.25 -32.97 -5.81
C GLY A 11 -19.43 -32.09 -4.88
N VAL A 12 -19.65 -32.23 -3.58
CA VAL A 12 -18.88 -31.48 -2.56
C VAL A 12 -17.37 -31.77 -2.68
N LEU A 13 -16.99 -33.05 -2.78
CA LEU A 13 -15.60 -33.45 -2.88
C LEU A 13 -14.93 -32.87 -4.15
N SER A 14 -15.60 -33.00 -5.31
CA SER A 14 -15.09 -32.42 -6.57
C SER A 14 -14.98 -30.92 -6.50
N GLY A 15 -15.93 -30.23 -5.86
CA GLY A 15 -15.90 -28.78 -5.65
C GLY A 15 -14.76 -28.34 -4.74
N LEU A 16 -14.47 -29.09 -3.68
CA LEU A 16 -13.32 -28.81 -2.82
C LEU A 16 -11.98 -28.95 -3.56
N VAL A 17 -11.83 -29.99 -4.39
CA VAL A 17 -10.61 -30.17 -5.21
C VAL A 17 -10.48 -29.05 -6.26
N GLY A 18 -11.59 -28.68 -6.89
CA GLY A 18 -11.62 -27.54 -7.82
C GLY A 18 -11.24 -26.23 -7.14
N ALA A 19 -11.75 -25.99 -5.93
CA ALA A 19 -11.41 -24.81 -5.13
C ALA A 19 -9.92 -24.78 -4.75
N LEU A 20 -9.35 -25.93 -4.39
CA LEU A 20 -7.92 -26.04 -4.14
C LEU A 20 -7.11 -25.64 -5.38
N ALA A 21 -7.47 -26.11 -6.58
CA ALA A 21 -6.78 -25.73 -7.81
C ALA A 21 -6.92 -24.24 -8.12
N GLY A 22 -8.13 -23.66 -8.00
CA GLY A 22 -8.37 -22.22 -8.18
C GLY A 22 -7.62 -21.36 -7.16
N SER A 23 -7.40 -21.88 -5.94
CA SER A 23 -6.67 -21.16 -4.90
C SER A 23 -5.23 -20.86 -5.27
N PHE A 24 -4.57 -21.74 -6.01
CA PHE A 24 -3.18 -21.51 -6.47
C PHE A 24 -3.11 -20.36 -7.48
N ILE A 25 -4.10 -20.23 -8.37
CA ILE A 25 -4.18 -19.14 -9.33
C ILE A 25 -4.42 -17.81 -8.60
N LEU A 26 -5.40 -17.77 -7.70
CA LEU A 26 -5.71 -16.58 -6.89
C LEU A 26 -4.56 -16.21 -5.96
N TRP A 27 -3.85 -17.19 -5.40
CA TRP A 27 -2.66 -16.96 -4.59
C TRP A 27 -1.51 -16.40 -5.42
N GLY A 28 -1.26 -16.95 -6.60
CA GLY A 28 -0.26 -16.45 -7.54
C GLY A 28 -0.55 -15.03 -8.03
N ALA A 29 -1.84 -14.70 -8.18
CA ALA A 29 -2.31 -13.35 -8.50
C ALA A 29 -2.45 -12.44 -7.27
N TRP A 30 -2.13 -12.91 -6.06
CA TRP A 30 -2.26 -12.20 -4.77
C TRP A 30 -3.70 -11.77 -4.43
N GLN A 31 -4.69 -12.44 -4.99
CA GLN A 31 -6.12 -12.12 -4.84
C GLN A 31 -6.84 -13.00 -3.82
N LEU A 32 -6.23 -14.13 -3.43
CA LEU A 32 -6.84 -15.06 -2.49
C LEU A 32 -7.24 -14.43 -1.15
N PRO A 33 -6.41 -13.56 -0.51
CA PRO A 33 -6.78 -12.90 0.74
C PRO A 33 -8.06 -12.07 0.65
N THR A 34 -8.33 -11.48 -0.51
CA THR A 34 -9.49 -10.60 -0.74
C THR A 34 -10.82 -11.34 -0.67
N LEU A 35 -10.86 -12.63 -1.07
CA LEU A 35 -12.06 -13.46 -0.87
C LEU A 35 -12.45 -13.61 0.60
N GLY A 36 -11.50 -13.40 1.51
CA GLY A 36 -11.76 -13.40 2.95
C GLY A 36 -12.75 -12.33 3.41
N LEU A 37 -12.99 -11.28 2.60
CA LEU A 37 -14.05 -10.30 2.84
C LEU A 37 -15.44 -10.94 2.95
N LEU A 38 -15.68 -12.04 2.26
CA LEU A 38 -16.92 -12.81 2.40
C LEU A 38 -17.10 -13.43 3.80
N LEU A 39 -16.00 -13.51 4.57
CA LEU A 39 -15.97 -13.95 5.96
C LEU A 39 -15.47 -12.82 6.88
N THR A 40 -15.68 -11.57 6.47
CA THR A 40 -15.38 -10.32 7.22
C THR A 40 -13.91 -9.95 7.40
N ARG A 41 -12.93 -10.71 6.84
CA ARG A 41 -11.49 -10.42 7.03
C ARG A 41 -10.65 -10.65 5.78
N VAL A 42 -9.83 -9.67 5.42
CA VAL A 42 -8.81 -9.82 4.38
C VAL A 42 -7.62 -10.59 4.93
N SER A 43 -7.56 -11.89 4.71
CA SER A 43 -6.41 -12.71 5.08
C SER A 43 -6.30 -13.96 4.19
N LEU A 44 -5.10 -14.53 4.10
CA LEU A 44 -4.87 -15.75 3.33
C LEU A 44 -5.72 -16.91 3.86
N LEU A 45 -5.82 -17.06 5.18
CA LEU A 45 -6.60 -18.12 5.83
C LEU A 45 -8.10 -17.96 5.56
N TYR A 46 -8.64 -16.74 5.75
CA TYR A 46 -10.05 -16.45 5.50
C TYR A 46 -10.39 -16.53 4.00
N GLY A 47 -9.49 -16.06 3.13
CA GLY A 47 -9.66 -16.20 1.68
C GLY A 47 -9.69 -17.66 1.23
N PHE A 48 -8.81 -18.49 1.78
CA PHE A 48 -8.80 -19.92 1.53
C PHE A 48 -10.07 -20.60 2.07
N ALA A 49 -10.50 -20.28 3.29
CA ALA A 49 -11.74 -20.79 3.88
C ALA A 49 -12.97 -20.39 3.06
N ALA A 50 -13.08 -19.12 2.66
CA ALA A 50 -14.17 -18.64 1.80
C ALA A 50 -14.22 -19.39 0.48
N LEU A 51 -13.07 -19.61 -0.17
CA LEU A 51 -12.99 -20.35 -1.43
C LEU A 51 -13.39 -21.82 -1.27
N LEU A 52 -13.00 -22.47 -0.17
CA LEU A 52 -13.42 -23.85 0.11
C LEU A 52 -14.93 -23.94 0.34
N ILE A 53 -15.52 -22.99 1.07
CA ILE A 53 -16.99 -22.92 1.28
C ILE A 53 -17.70 -22.74 -0.06
N LEU A 54 -17.28 -21.75 -0.85
CA LEU A 54 -17.82 -21.52 -2.19
C LEU A 54 -17.63 -22.75 -3.09
N GLY A 55 -16.48 -23.40 -2.98
CA GLY A 55 -16.17 -24.61 -3.72
C GLY A 55 -17.10 -25.78 -3.37
N ALA A 56 -17.32 -26.01 -2.09
CA ALA A 56 -18.24 -27.03 -1.62
C ALA A 56 -19.69 -26.77 -2.06
N LEU A 57 -20.15 -25.52 -1.90
CA LEU A 57 -21.50 -25.11 -2.31
C LEU A 57 -21.68 -25.18 -3.83
N GLY A 58 -20.72 -24.70 -4.60
CA GLY A 58 -20.75 -24.79 -6.06
C GLY A 58 -20.71 -26.22 -6.58
N GLY A 59 -19.91 -27.09 -5.96
CA GLY A 59 -19.88 -28.50 -6.28
C GLY A 59 -21.19 -29.21 -5.93
N LEU A 60 -21.81 -28.86 -4.80
CA LEU A 60 -23.14 -29.35 -4.41
C LEU A 60 -24.21 -28.88 -5.41
N LEU A 61 -24.21 -27.61 -5.80
CA LEU A 61 -25.12 -27.07 -6.81
C LEU A 61 -24.94 -27.78 -8.16
N TYR A 62 -23.70 -27.97 -8.59
CA TYR A 62 -23.39 -28.72 -9.81
C TYR A 62 -23.96 -30.14 -9.76
N ALA A 63 -23.74 -30.86 -8.66
CA ALA A 63 -24.26 -32.18 -8.48
C ALA A 63 -25.80 -32.23 -8.45
N ALA A 64 -26.45 -31.24 -7.82
CA ALA A 64 -27.92 -31.18 -7.77
C ALA A 64 -28.55 -30.96 -9.16
N VAL A 65 -27.87 -30.19 -10.03
CA VAL A 65 -28.33 -29.90 -11.40
C VAL A 65 -28.02 -31.10 -12.34
N ILE A 66 -26.78 -31.57 -12.30
CA ILE A 66 -26.28 -32.59 -13.24
C ILE A 66 -26.73 -34.00 -12.84
N ARG A 67 -26.83 -34.26 -11.54
CA ARG A 67 -27.16 -35.58 -10.97
C ARG A 67 -26.21 -36.64 -11.53
N GLU A 68 -26.70 -37.81 -11.96
CA GLU A 68 -25.92 -38.93 -12.48
C GLU A 68 -25.82 -38.92 -14.01
N ARG A 69 -25.92 -37.78 -14.67
CA ARG A 69 -25.80 -37.68 -16.13
C ARG A 69 -24.36 -37.90 -16.58
N ARG A 70 -24.21 -38.68 -17.63
CA ARG A 70 -22.90 -38.90 -18.29
C ARG A 70 -22.63 -37.78 -19.27
N PHE A 71 -21.49 -37.11 -19.11
CA PHE A 71 -21.04 -36.12 -20.06
C PHE A 71 -19.86 -36.62 -20.88
N ARG A 72 -19.84 -36.26 -22.16
CA ARG A 72 -18.62 -36.28 -22.97
C ARG A 72 -17.66 -35.20 -22.44
N LEU A 73 -16.36 -35.39 -22.65
CA LEU A 73 -15.31 -34.49 -22.13
C LEU A 73 -15.61 -33.01 -22.42
N TYR A 74 -16.00 -32.67 -23.65
CA TYR A 74 -16.32 -31.29 -24.02
C TYR A 74 -17.53 -30.73 -23.25
N ALA A 75 -18.53 -31.54 -22.97
CA ALA A 75 -19.70 -31.09 -22.22
C ALA A 75 -19.37 -30.91 -20.72
N ALA A 76 -18.46 -31.69 -20.16
CA ALA A 76 -17.95 -31.50 -18.81
C ALA A 76 -17.15 -30.18 -18.72
N VAL A 77 -16.24 -29.94 -19.68
CA VAL A 77 -15.48 -28.67 -19.74
C VAL A 77 -16.40 -27.47 -19.88
N LEU A 78 -17.38 -27.51 -20.79
CA LEU A 78 -18.31 -26.39 -21.00
C LEU A 78 -19.20 -26.13 -19.78
N SER A 79 -19.79 -27.19 -19.20
CA SER A 79 -20.64 -27.05 -18.01
C SER A 79 -19.84 -26.58 -16.78
N GLY A 80 -18.57 -27.01 -16.66
CA GLY A 80 -17.66 -26.54 -15.64
C GLY A 80 -17.28 -25.06 -15.81
N ALA A 81 -16.99 -24.65 -17.05
CA ALA A 81 -16.71 -23.24 -17.37
C ALA A 81 -17.92 -22.33 -17.03
N ILE A 82 -19.14 -22.80 -17.37
CA ILE A 82 -20.39 -22.09 -17.01
C ILE A 82 -20.53 -22.00 -15.48
N LEU A 83 -20.30 -23.08 -14.75
CA LEU A 83 -20.32 -23.05 -13.28
C LEU A 83 -19.34 -22.02 -12.73
N GLY A 84 -18.10 -22.03 -13.22
CA GLY A 84 -17.05 -21.09 -12.82
C GLY A 84 -17.46 -19.64 -13.10
N LEU A 85 -17.99 -19.35 -14.28
CA LEU A 85 -18.48 -18.03 -14.66
C LEU A 85 -19.62 -17.56 -13.73
N LEU A 86 -20.60 -18.42 -13.44
CA LEU A 86 -21.70 -18.08 -12.55
C LEU A 86 -21.23 -17.77 -11.12
N LEU A 87 -20.27 -18.53 -10.61
CA LEU A 87 -19.69 -18.28 -9.29
C LEU A 87 -18.79 -17.04 -9.26
N TRP A 88 -18.09 -16.75 -10.36
CA TRP A 88 -17.35 -15.49 -10.49
C TRP A 88 -18.28 -14.27 -10.49
N ILE A 89 -19.42 -14.35 -11.17
CA ILE A 89 -20.45 -13.30 -11.14
C ILE A 89 -21.02 -13.17 -9.72
N ALA A 90 -21.46 -14.28 -9.12
CA ALA A 90 -22.11 -14.24 -7.80
C ALA A 90 -21.16 -13.77 -6.68
N GLY A 91 -19.94 -14.29 -6.62
CA GLY A 91 -18.97 -13.96 -5.58
C GLY A 91 -18.27 -12.61 -5.85
N PRO A 92 -17.30 -12.59 -6.77
CA PRO A 92 -16.51 -11.41 -7.08
C PRO A 92 -17.28 -10.16 -7.52
N LEU A 93 -18.32 -10.31 -8.37
CA LEU A 93 -19.01 -9.14 -8.92
C LEU A 93 -20.24 -8.69 -8.11
N LEU A 94 -20.83 -9.55 -7.30
CA LEU A 94 -22.03 -9.20 -6.53
C LEU A 94 -21.77 -9.18 -5.02
N LEU A 95 -21.28 -10.30 -4.45
CA LEU A 95 -21.13 -10.45 -3.00
C LEU A 95 -19.93 -9.67 -2.44
N VAL A 96 -18.80 -9.63 -3.13
CA VAL A 96 -17.62 -8.90 -2.65
C VAL A 96 -17.85 -7.38 -2.67
N PRO A 97 -18.37 -6.75 -3.73
CA PRO A 97 -18.79 -5.34 -3.69
C PRO A 97 -19.82 -5.06 -2.59
N ALA A 98 -20.84 -5.92 -2.43
CA ALA A 98 -21.82 -5.76 -1.38
C ALA A 98 -21.21 -5.81 0.03
N ALA A 99 -20.23 -6.71 0.27
CA ALA A 99 -19.48 -6.78 1.53
C ALA A 99 -18.63 -5.52 1.79
N LEU A 100 -18.28 -4.78 0.73
CA LEU A 100 -17.56 -3.50 0.80
C LEU A 100 -18.50 -2.28 0.88
N GLY A 101 -19.82 -2.49 0.89
CA GLY A 101 -20.79 -1.41 0.83
C GLY A 101 -20.87 -0.70 -0.53
N LEU A 102 -20.38 -1.34 -1.59
CA LEU A 102 -20.41 -0.84 -2.96
C LEU A 102 -21.67 -1.35 -3.69
N PRO A 103 -22.16 -0.64 -4.72
CA PRO A 103 -23.26 -1.14 -5.54
C PRO A 103 -22.85 -2.43 -6.28
N PRO A 104 -23.83 -3.29 -6.61
CA PRO A 104 -23.57 -4.48 -7.43
C PRO A 104 -22.89 -4.12 -8.75
N LEU A 105 -21.95 -4.94 -9.18
CA LEU A 105 -21.12 -4.76 -10.38
C LEU A 105 -20.19 -3.53 -10.33
N ALA A 106 -20.06 -2.87 -9.19
CA ALA A 106 -19.01 -1.87 -9.03
C ALA A 106 -17.63 -2.50 -9.27
N ALA A 107 -16.73 -1.75 -9.88
CA ALA A 107 -15.35 -2.18 -10.04
C ALA A 107 -14.78 -2.62 -8.68
N GLY A 108 -14.48 -3.90 -8.59
CA GLY A 108 -14.10 -4.55 -7.34
C GLY A 108 -12.76 -5.28 -7.45
N PRO A 109 -12.25 -5.77 -6.33
CA PRO A 109 -10.92 -6.36 -6.26
C PRO A 109 -10.76 -7.66 -7.08
N LEU A 110 -11.85 -8.31 -7.46
CA LEU A 110 -11.86 -9.59 -8.16
C LEU A 110 -12.63 -9.56 -9.48
N ASP A 111 -12.85 -8.38 -10.05
CA ASP A 111 -13.52 -8.18 -11.34
C ASP A 111 -12.60 -8.43 -12.55
N ASN A 112 -11.34 -8.75 -12.32
CA ASN A 112 -10.33 -8.90 -13.35
C ASN A 112 -10.28 -10.32 -13.94
N TRP A 113 -9.63 -10.43 -15.10
CA TRP A 113 -9.52 -11.68 -15.86
C TRP A 113 -8.83 -12.82 -15.11
N MET A 114 -7.94 -12.53 -14.14
CA MET A 114 -7.26 -13.58 -13.34
C MET A 114 -8.21 -14.27 -12.39
N ALA A 115 -9.11 -13.53 -11.74
CA ALA A 115 -10.17 -14.12 -10.94
C ALA A 115 -11.11 -14.94 -11.82
N LEU A 116 -11.51 -14.43 -12.99
CA LEU A 116 -12.31 -15.19 -13.95
C LEU A 116 -11.65 -16.53 -14.33
N VAL A 117 -10.36 -16.52 -14.66
CA VAL A 117 -9.59 -17.74 -14.98
C VAL A 117 -9.57 -18.69 -13.80
N ALA A 118 -9.34 -18.22 -12.57
CA ALA A 118 -9.32 -19.06 -11.37
C ALA A 118 -10.67 -19.75 -11.11
N PHE A 119 -11.76 -19.02 -11.27
CA PHE A 119 -13.12 -19.58 -11.13
C PHE A 119 -13.49 -20.50 -12.29
N ALA A 120 -13.06 -20.21 -13.53
CA ALA A 120 -13.24 -21.13 -14.66
C ALA A 120 -12.48 -22.45 -14.43
N PHE A 121 -11.24 -22.39 -13.96
CA PHE A 121 -10.45 -23.56 -13.56
C PHE A 121 -11.15 -24.37 -12.47
N TYR A 122 -11.62 -23.70 -11.43
CA TYR A 122 -12.41 -24.33 -10.38
C TYR A 122 -13.58 -25.14 -10.97
N GLY A 123 -14.40 -24.51 -11.79
CA GLY A 123 -15.59 -25.13 -12.34
C GLY A 123 -15.26 -26.30 -13.28
N ILE A 124 -14.26 -26.15 -14.15
CA ILE A 124 -13.83 -27.20 -15.09
C ILE A 124 -13.31 -28.42 -14.33
N ILE A 125 -12.43 -28.24 -13.33
CA ILE A 125 -11.90 -29.35 -12.54
C ILE A 125 -13.02 -30.03 -11.73
N THR A 126 -13.94 -29.26 -11.14
CA THR A 126 -15.12 -29.77 -10.46
C THR A 126 -15.94 -30.69 -11.37
N ALA A 127 -16.25 -30.22 -12.59
CA ALA A 127 -17.03 -30.98 -13.55
C ALA A 127 -16.31 -32.25 -14.08
N LEU A 128 -15.01 -32.11 -14.34
CA LEU A 128 -14.18 -33.25 -14.81
C LEU A 128 -14.06 -34.36 -13.77
N LEU A 129 -13.97 -34.02 -12.49
CA LEU A 129 -13.88 -35.00 -11.42
C LEU A 129 -15.24 -35.57 -11.04
N TYR A 130 -16.30 -34.76 -11.05
CA TYR A 130 -17.62 -35.15 -10.62
C TYR A 130 -18.19 -36.32 -11.46
N GLY A 131 -18.10 -36.26 -12.78
CA GLY A 131 -18.64 -37.27 -13.68
C GLY A 131 -18.14 -38.69 -13.37
N PRO A 132 -16.83 -38.94 -13.42
CA PRO A 132 -16.24 -40.25 -13.06
C PRO A 132 -16.52 -40.69 -11.63
N LEU A 133 -16.44 -39.78 -10.65
CA LEU A 133 -16.65 -40.11 -9.23
C LEU A 133 -18.12 -40.49 -8.93
N SER A 134 -19.08 -39.77 -9.52
CA SER A 134 -20.51 -39.99 -9.29
C SER A 134 -21.05 -41.23 -9.98
N THR A 135 -20.47 -41.66 -11.11
CA THR A 135 -20.95 -42.80 -11.92
C THR A 135 -20.10 -44.05 -11.77
N ALA A 136 -19.08 -44.04 -10.92
CA ALA A 136 -18.12 -45.14 -10.73
C ALA A 136 -17.47 -45.65 -12.05
N GLN A 137 -17.42 -44.79 -13.09
CA GLN A 137 -16.77 -45.10 -14.35
C GLN A 137 -15.52 -44.26 -14.49
N SER A 138 -14.42 -44.89 -14.83
CA SER A 138 -13.10 -44.27 -14.88
C SER A 138 -12.57 -44.18 -16.32
N PRO A 139 -12.95 -43.15 -17.13
CA PRO A 139 -12.20 -42.85 -18.31
C PRO A 139 -10.87 -42.19 -17.90
N MET A 140 -9.78 -42.95 -17.96
CA MET A 140 -8.41 -42.49 -17.61
C MET A 140 -8.09 -41.11 -18.19
N ARG A 141 -8.59 -40.80 -19.40
CA ARG A 141 -8.40 -39.50 -20.08
C ARG A 141 -8.92 -38.31 -19.27
N VAL A 142 -9.97 -38.47 -18.46
CA VAL A 142 -10.54 -37.38 -17.64
C VAL A 142 -9.66 -37.11 -16.43
N TYR A 143 -9.12 -38.15 -15.81
CA TYR A 143 -8.16 -37.96 -14.69
C TYR A 143 -6.85 -37.37 -15.17
N TYR A 144 -6.35 -37.72 -16.38
CA TYR A 144 -5.19 -37.05 -16.97
C TYR A 144 -5.46 -35.58 -17.26
N ALA A 145 -6.62 -35.25 -17.83
CA ALA A 145 -6.97 -33.84 -18.07
C ALA A 145 -7.07 -33.03 -16.78
N ALA A 146 -7.74 -33.57 -15.75
CA ALA A 146 -7.82 -32.93 -14.44
C ALA A 146 -6.44 -32.77 -13.78
N GLY A 147 -5.58 -33.80 -13.88
CA GLY A 147 -4.20 -33.78 -13.36
C GLY A 147 -3.33 -32.73 -14.07
N LEU A 148 -3.42 -32.63 -15.40
CA LEU A 148 -2.68 -31.61 -16.17
C LEU A 148 -3.13 -30.19 -15.81
N LEU A 149 -4.44 -29.97 -15.64
CA LEU A 149 -4.96 -28.68 -15.19
C LEU A 149 -4.51 -28.35 -13.77
N LEU A 150 -4.51 -29.33 -12.86
CA LEU A 150 -4.01 -29.13 -11.51
C LEU A 150 -2.53 -28.72 -11.52
N ILE A 151 -1.69 -29.41 -12.32
CA ILE A 151 -0.28 -29.07 -12.50
C ILE A 151 -0.12 -27.65 -13.08
N ALA A 152 -0.91 -27.31 -14.11
CA ALA A 152 -0.91 -25.98 -14.68
C ALA A 152 -1.28 -24.90 -13.64
N GLY A 153 -2.30 -25.15 -12.81
CA GLY A 153 -2.67 -24.29 -11.69
C GLY A 153 -1.54 -24.11 -10.68
N LEU A 154 -0.87 -25.20 -10.29
CA LEU A 154 0.28 -25.19 -9.38
C LEU A 154 1.48 -24.40 -9.93
N LEU A 155 1.70 -24.42 -11.25
CA LEU A 155 2.79 -23.68 -11.90
C LEU A 155 2.46 -22.21 -12.11
N THR A 156 1.19 -21.81 -12.12
CA THR A 156 0.74 -20.44 -12.38
C THR A 156 1.43 -19.38 -11.49
N PRO A 157 1.59 -19.56 -10.16
CA PRO A 157 2.29 -18.59 -9.33
C PRO A 157 3.72 -18.32 -9.78
N PHE A 158 4.43 -19.33 -10.24
CA PHE A 158 5.81 -19.21 -10.73
C PHE A 158 5.87 -18.48 -12.08
N LEU A 159 4.95 -18.81 -12.99
CA LEU A 159 4.85 -18.15 -14.30
C LEU A 159 4.46 -16.67 -14.17
N LEU A 160 3.53 -16.34 -13.27
CA LEU A 160 3.11 -14.96 -13.02
C LEU A 160 4.24 -14.12 -12.40
N ARG A 161 5.06 -14.69 -11.53
CA ARG A 161 6.22 -14.00 -10.95
C ARG A 161 7.33 -13.75 -11.97
N ALA A 162 7.51 -14.64 -12.93
CA ALA A 162 8.52 -14.50 -13.99
C ALA A 162 8.19 -13.42 -15.03
N ALA A 163 6.96 -12.92 -15.07
CA ALA A 163 6.46 -12.03 -16.12
C ALA A 163 6.59 -10.53 -15.85
N VAL A 164 7.36 -10.10 -14.83
CA VAL A 164 7.56 -8.67 -14.55
C VAL A 164 8.66 -8.11 -15.43
N SER A 165 8.28 -7.33 -16.43
CA SER A 165 9.20 -6.69 -17.36
C SER A 165 9.85 -5.44 -16.76
N THR A 166 11.10 -5.18 -17.12
CA THR A 166 11.87 -3.98 -16.77
C THR A 166 12.69 -3.57 -17.98
N ASP A 167 12.36 -2.41 -18.58
CA ASP A 167 12.96 -1.91 -19.81
C ASP A 167 13.21 -0.39 -19.71
N PRO A 168 14.48 0.06 -19.71
CA PRO A 168 14.81 1.48 -19.69
C PRO A 168 14.26 2.26 -20.90
N GLN A 169 14.03 1.61 -22.04
CA GLN A 169 13.49 2.27 -23.22
C GLN A 169 12.01 2.67 -23.07
N ALA A 170 11.30 2.11 -22.10
CA ALA A 170 9.94 2.50 -21.77
C ALA A 170 9.83 3.88 -21.07
N LEU A 171 10.97 4.50 -20.74
CA LEU A 171 11.02 5.79 -20.03
C LEU A 171 11.18 6.96 -21.00
N GLU A 172 10.45 8.05 -20.71
CA GLU A 172 10.61 9.37 -21.30
C GLU A 172 11.61 10.16 -20.45
N LEU A 173 12.79 10.40 -21.02
CA LEU A 173 13.90 11.09 -20.38
C LEU A 173 14.13 12.46 -21.03
N PRO A 174 14.69 13.44 -20.30
CA PRO A 174 15.17 14.65 -20.91
C PRO A 174 16.27 14.34 -21.95
N PRO A 175 16.42 15.18 -23.00
CA PRO A 175 17.51 15.02 -23.95
C PRO A 175 18.88 15.00 -23.24
N GLY A 176 19.77 14.11 -23.69
CA GLY A 176 21.10 13.95 -23.13
C GLY A 176 21.18 13.12 -21.85
N TYR A 177 20.12 12.38 -21.49
CA TYR A 177 20.13 11.42 -20.39
C TYR A 177 19.84 10.00 -20.85
N ARG A 178 20.35 9.03 -20.09
CA ARG A 178 20.05 7.60 -20.25
C ARG A 178 19.64 7.00 -18.91
N ALA A 179 18.81 5.97 -18.98
CA ALA A 179 18.43 5.16 -17.82
C ALA A 179 19.04 3.76 -17.91
N GLU A 180 19.40 3.21 -16.77
CA GLU A 180 19.85 1.82 -16.64
C GLU A 180 19.29 1.18 -15.38
N VAL A 181 19.19 -0.15 -15.38
CA VAL A 181 18.78 -0.94 -14.22
C VAL A 181 20.04 -1.43 -13.52
N ILE A 182 20.21 -1.05 -12.26
CA ILE A 182 21.37 -1.46 -11.42
C ILE A 182 21.08 -2.78 -10.74
N ALA A 183 19.88 -2.92 -10.16
CA ALA A 183 19.47 -4.13 -9.46
C ALA A 183 17.95 -4.28 -9.50
N LYS A 184 17.46 -5.50 -9.37
CA LYS A 184 16.03 -5.84 -9.33
C LYS A 184 15.77 -7.03 -8.43
N GLY A 185 14.50 -7.26 -8.13
CA GLY A 185 14.09 -8.39 -7.29
C GLY A 185 13.88 -8.00 -5.83
N PHE A 186 13.85 -6.70 -5.52
CA PHE A 186 13.55 -6.22 -4.17
C PHE A 186 12.10 -6.50 -3.78
N THR A 187 11.91 -6.78 -2.49
CA THR A 187 10.59 -6.99 -1.90
C THR A 187 10.17 -5.77 -1.09
N TYR A 188 9.26 -4.97 -1.65
CA TYR A 188 8.73 -3.76 -1.02
C TYR A 188 9.81 -2.75 -0.57
N PRO A 189 10.74 -2.35 -1.46
CA PRO A 189 11.76 -1.38 -1.08
C PRO A 189 11.14 0.01 -0.87
N THR A 190 11.62 0.74 0.15
CA THR A 190 11.02 2.02 0.58
C THR A 190 12.01 3.14 0.77
N SER A 191 13.28 2.83 0.95
CA SER A 191 14.31 3.82 1.23
C SER A 191 15.67 3.36 0.76
N MET A 192 16.51 4.31 0.38
CA MET A 192 17.92 4.06 0.10
C MET A 192 18.82 5.12 0.72
N ALA A 193 20.05 4.70 1.06
CA ALA A 193 21.16 5.57 1.42
C ALA A 193 22.39 5.14 0.62
N ILE A 194 23.25 6.09 0.25
CA ILE A 194 24.42 5.85 -0.60
C ILE A 194 25.67 6.27 0.17
N ASP A 195 26.67 5.42 0.26
CA ASP A 195 27.95 5.76 0.90
C ASP A 195 28.92 6.39 -0.10
N ALA A 196 30.05 6.90 0.42
CA ALA A 196 31.07 7.54 -0.38
C ALA A 196 31.76 6.61 -1.40
N ALA A 197 31.68 5.30 -1.20
CA ALA A 197 32.22 4.27 -2.12
C ALA A 197 31.23 3.94 -3.26
N GLY A 198 29.99 4.45 -3.19
CA GLY A 198 28.93 4.18 -4.14
C GLY A 198 28.15 2.91 -3.84
N ASP A 199 28.32 2.31 -2.67
CA ASP A 199 27.45 1.23 -2.20
C ASP A 199 26.08 1.81 -1.80
N ILE A 200 25.01 1.14 -2.21
CA ILE A 200 23.63 1.58 -1.96
C ILE A 200 22.98 0.65 -0.95
N TYR A 201 22.59 1.22 0.18
CA TYR A 201 21.80 0.51 1.19
C TYR A 201 20.33 0.68 0.90
N VAL A 202 19.60 -0.42 0.75
CA VAL A 202 18.18 -0.44 0.40
C VAL A 202 17.37 -1.06 1.55
N ALA A 203 16.37 -0.34 2.02
CA ALA A 203 15.40 -0.85 2.97
C ALA A 203 14.33 -1.66 2.25
N GLU A 204 14.21 -2.95 2.56
CA GLU A 204 13.01 -3.73 2.29
C GLU A 204 12.06 -3.59 3.47
N SER A 205 10.85 -3.04 3.25
CA SER A 205 10.03 -2.49 4.33
C SER A 205 9.39 -3.52 5.24
N GLY A 206 9.26 -4.79 4.82
CA GLY A 206 8.44 -5.73 5.58
C GLY A 206 6.98 -5.27 5.66
N TYR A 207 6.35 -5.06 4.55
CA TYR A 207 5.01 -4.54 4.32
C TYR A 207 3.98 -4.83 5.43
N ALA A 208 3.36 -3.79 6.01
CA ALA A 208 2.51 -3.88 7.20
C ALA A 208 1.01 -3.63 6.95
N TYR A 209 0.59 -3.45 5.71
CA TYR A 209 -0.83 -3.28 5.37
C TYR A 209 -1.49 -4.64 5.16
N GLY A 210 -2.31 -5.05 6.13
CA GLY A 210 -2.98 -6.33 6.14
C GLY A 210 -2.46 -7.29 7.22
N PRO A 211 -2.94 -8.53 7.24
CA PRO A 211 -2.69 -9.48 8.33
C PRO A 211 -1.31 -10.13 8.29
N LYS A 212 -0.55 -9.97 7.20
CA LYS A 212 0.75 -10.61 7.03
C LYS A 212 1.87 -9.59 7.05
N GLU A 213 2.70 -9.67 8.07
CA GLU A 213 3.98 -8.95 8.12
C GLU A 213 5.05 -9.80 7.43
N THR A 214 5.84 -9.19 6.54
CA THR A 214 7.06 -9.76 6.00
C THR A 214 8.24 -9.20 6.78
N GLU A 215 9.38 -9.88 6.74
CA GLU A 215 10.57 -9.43 7.46
C GLU A 215 11.12 -8.12 6.85
N ALA A 216 11.32 -7.13 7.72
CA ALA A 216 11.96 -5.88 7.36
C ALA A 216 13.47 -6.00 7.51
N ARG A 217 14.22 -5.60 6.47
CA ARG A 217 15.68 -5.74 6.45
C ARG A 217 16.35 -4.66 5.60
N VAL A 218 17.65 -4.53 5.75
CA VAL A 218 18.50 -3.66 4.93
C VAL A 218 19.43 -4.51 4.07
N LEU A 219 19.41 -4.23 2.77
CA LEU A 219 20.29 -4.84 1.78
C LEU A 219 21.37 -3.84 1.35
N ARG A 220 22.56 -4.31 1.01
CA ARG A 220 23.60 -3.53 0.33
C ARG A 220 23.67 -3.97 -1.12
N VAL A 221 23.66 -3.02 -2.02
CA VAL A 221 23.86 -3.18 -3.46
C VAL A 221 25.19 -2.55 -3.81
N SER A 222 26.14 -3.37 -4.31
CA SER A 222 27.43 -2.86 -4.77
C SER A 222 27.28 -2.07 -6.08
N PRO A 223 28.27 -1.27 -6.49
CA PRO A 223 28.26 -0.61 -7.81
C PRO A 223 28.11 -1.57 -8.99
N SER A 224 28.48 -2.84 -8.83
CA SER A 224 28.28 -3.90 -9.82
C SER A 224 26.87 -4.51 -9.82
N GLY A 225 25.99 -4.09 -8.92
CA GLY A 225 24.62 -4.61 -8.78
C GLY A 225 24.49 -5.88 -7.91
N ALA A 226 25.57 -6.34 -7.26
CA ALA A 226 25.52 -7.50 -6.36
C ALA A 226 24.78 -7.12 -5.05
N ILE A 227 23.81 -7.94 -4.67
CA ILE A 227 22.95 -7.71 -3.49
C ILE A 227 23.36 -8.64 -2.35
N ARG A 228 23.49 -8.09 -1.14
CA ARG A 228 23.66 -8.86 0.10
C ARG A 228 22.87 -8.25 1.25
N GLU A 229 22.41 -9.06 2.18
CA GLU A 229 21.79 -8.58 3.42
C GLU A 229 22.85 -8.01 4.36
N VAL A 230 22.52 -6.89 5.02
CA VAL A 230 23.37 -6.22 6.01
C VAL A 230 22.78 -6.36 7.41
N ALA A 231 21.47 -6.14 7.54
CA ALA A 231 20.77 -6.21 8.81
C ALA A 231 19.31 -6.59 8.61
N GLY A 232 18.74 -7.40 9.49
CA GLY A 232 17.36 -7.84 9.50
C GLY A 232 16.73 -7.77 10.88
N GLY A 233 15.49 -8.26 11.04
CA GLY A 233 14.81 -8.32 12.33
C GLY A 233 14.27 -6.97 12.81
N PHE A 234 13.93 -6.07 11.90
CA PHE A 234 13.27 -4.80 12.22
C PHE A 234 11.74 -4.92 12.20
N ASN A 235 11.08 -3.99 12.88
CA ASN A 235 9.61 -3.90 12.83
C ASN A 235 9.18 -3.30 11.48
N GLY A 236 8.44 -4.03 10.66
CA GLY A 236 7.88 -3.47 9.41
C GLY A 236 6.69 -2.51 9.66
N PRO A 237 6.53 -1.48 8.83
CA PRO A 237 7.38 -1.09 7.72
C PRO A 237 8.65 -0.36 8.16
N LEU A 238 9.69 -0.51 7.35
CA LEU A 238 10.94 0.22 7.43
C LEU A 238 10.90 1.30 6.34
N ASN A 239 10.79 2.59 6.71
CA ASN A 239 10.51 3.67 5.78
C ASN A 239 11.64 4.68 5.61
N GLY A 240 12.69 4.63 6.43
CA GLY A 240 13.77 5.62 6.34
C GLY A 240 15.13 5.04 6.60
N LEU A 241 16.11 5.47 5.78
CA LEU A 241 17.52 5.23 5.97
C LEU A 241 18.29 6.54 5.86
N ALA A 242 19.21 6.75 6.78
CA ALA A 242 20.25 7.78 6.66
C ALA A 242 21.61 7.17 7.04
N LEU A 243 22.67 7.61 6.38
CA LEU A 243 24.04 7.15 6.63
C LEU A 243 24.87 8.31 7.14
N ARG A 244 25.56 8.10 8.25
CA ARG A 244 26.52 9.06 8.79
C ARG A 244 27.58 8.36 9.61
N GLU A 245 28.86 8.68 9.36
CA GLU A 245 30.01 8.22 10.16
C GLU A 245 30.06 6.70 10.37
N GLY A 246 29.82 5.93 9.29
CA GLY A 246 29.84 4.45 9.33
C GLY A 246 28.60 3.81 9.98
N LYS A 247 27.59 4.59 10.38
CA LYS A 247 26.36 4.08 10.97
C LYS A 247 25.16 4.31 10.06
N LEU A 248 24.31 3.29 9.93
CA LEU A 248 22.99 3.39 9.35
C LEU A 248 21.98 3.76 10.45
N TYR A 249 21.27 4.84 10.22
CA TYR A 249 20.12 5.23 11.02
C TYR A 249 18.87 4.70 10.30
N ILE A 250 18.07 3.94 11.01
CA ILE A 250 16.99 3.13 10.44
C ILE A 250 15.68 3.52 11.10
N SER A 251 14.76 4.07 10.31
CA SER A 251 13.39 4.37 10.74
C SER A 251 12.50 3.17 10.41
N HIS A 252 12.10 2.45 11.44
CA HIS A 252 11.22 1.30 11.33
C HIS A 252 10.07 1.41 12.36
N ARG A 253 8.96 0.74 12.12
CA ARG A 253 7.71 0.93 12.86
C ARG A 253 7.90 1.07 14.36
N GLY A 254 7.61 2.27 14.86
CA GLY A 254 7.66 2.61 16.28
C GLY A 254 9.04 2.91 16.84
N LYS A 255 10.11 2.85 16.03
CA LYS A 255 11.48 3.03 16.48
C LYS A 255 12.36 3.76 15.47
N ILE A 256 13.45 4.34 15.98
CA ILE A 256 14.63 4.72 15.22
C ILE A 256 15.83 4.05 15.86
N THR A 257 16.55 3.25 15.07
CA THR A 257 17.71 2.48 15.53
C THR A 257 18.96 2.92 14.77
N ALA A 258 20.06 3.17 15.46
CA ALA A 258 21.38 3.28 14.87
C ALA A 258 22.01 1.87 14.79
N PHE A 259 22.53 1.55 13.60
CA PHE A 259 23.23 0.29 13.32
C PHE A 259 24.64 0.58 12.83
N ASP A 260 25.64 0.11 13.53
CA ASP A 260 27.04 0.28 13.20
C ASP A 260 27.44 -0.76 12.13
N LEU A 261 27.94 -0.28 10.99
CA LEU A 261 28.28 -1.14 9.85
C LEU A 261 29.54 -2.01 10.04
N GLU A 262 30.40 -1.64 10.97
CA GLU A 262 31.64 -2.37 11.28
C GLU A 262 31.43 -3.40 12.38
N SER A 263 30.87 -2.97 13.52
CA SER A 263 30.67 -3.84 14.70
C SER A 263 29.37 -4.66 14.65
N ASN A 264 28.40 -4.28 13.80
CA ASN A 264 27.02 -4.77 13.77
C ASN A 264 26.22 -4.50 15.05
N GLU A 265 26.68 -3.59 15.90
CA GLU A 265 25.95 -3.18 17.11
C GLU A 265 24.73 -2.33 16.77
N ARG A 266 23.70 -2.43 17.63
CA ARG A 266 22.42 -1.71 17.48
C ARG A 266 22.12 -0.92 18.72
N GLU A 267 21.65 0.33 18.51
CA GLU A 267 21.15 1.19 19.58
C GLU A 267 19.79 1.76 19.17
N ASP A 268 18.75 1.48 19.95
CA ASP A 268 17.46 2.14 19.78
C ASP A 268 17.55 3.57 20.33
N LEU A 269 17.59 4.56 19.43
CA LEU A 269 17.65 5.98 19.77
C LEU A 269 16.29 6.51 20.24
N VAL A 270 15.23 6.04 19.62
CA VAL A 270 13.84 6.37 19.95
C VAL A 270 13.01 5.09 19.87
N ALA A 271 12.12 4.90 20.83
CA ALA A 271 11.12 3.85 20.86
C ALA A 271 9.75 4.41 21.26
N GLY A 272 8.68 3.66 20.98
CA GLY A 272 7.31 4.05 21.35
C GLY A 272 6.73 5.17 20.46
N LEU A 273 7.23 5.33 19.23
CA LEU A 273 6.61 6.24 18.25
C LEU A 273 5.18 5.78 17.92
N PRO A 274 4.22 6.71 17.69
CA PRO A 274 2.83 6.40 17.40
C PRO A 274 2.63 5.89 15.98
N SER A 275 3.31 4.80 15.63
CA SER A 275 3.39 4.22 14.28
C SER A 275 2.45 3.03 14.11
N LEU A 276 1.21 3.19 14.56
CA LEU A 276 0.11 2.24 14.36
C LEU A 276 -0.98 2.97 13.57
N GLY A 277 -1.51 2.33 12.55
CA GLY A 277 -2.54 2.91 11.69
C GLY A 277 -2.07 3.14 10.26
N ASP A 278 -2.65 4.11 9.57
CA ASP A 278 -2.44 4.33 8.14
C ASP A 278 -1.00 4.71 7.77
N HIS A 279 -0.35 5.48 8.64
CA HIS A 279 1.02 5.96 8.40
C HIS A 279 1.88 5.76 9.65
N GLN A 280 3.18 5.69 9.43
CA GLN A 280 4.16 5.37 10.47
C GLN A 280 5.26 6.46 10.51
N ASN A 281 6.36 6.18 11.24
CA ASN A 281 7.57 7.00 11.13
C ASN A 281 8.26 6.72 9.78
N ASN A 282 8.72 7.80 9.15
CA ASN A 282 9.12 7.86 7.75
C ASN A 282 10.61 8.20 7.58
N ASP A 283 10.94 9.02 6.59
CA ASP A 283 12.31 9.38 6.21
C ASP A 283 13.11 10.02 7.33
N LEU A 284 14.42 9.92 7.24
CA LEU A 284 15.41 10.46 8.16
C LEU A 284 16.29 11.49 7.44
N LEU A 285 16.55 12.61 8.12
CA LEU A 285 17.42 13.67 7.63
C LEU A 285 18.30 14.22 8.77
N PHE A 286 19.61 14.31 8.55
CA PHE A 286 20.47 15.10 9.42
C PHE A 286 20.34 16.57 9.09
N GLY A 287 19.90 17.37 10.05
CA GLY A 287 19.75 18.80 9.91
C GLY A 287 21.08 19.57 10.02
N PRO A 288 21.05 20.90 9.76
CA PRO A 288 22.24 21.73 9.80
C PRO A 288 22.82 21.88 11.21
N ASP A 289 22.03 21.58 12.23
CA ASP A 289 22.39 21.57 13.65
C ASP A 289 22.91 20.19 14.14
N GLY A 290 23.12 19.24 13.23
CA GLY A 290 23.57 17.89 13.54
C GLY A 290 22.52 16.96 14.14
N ALA A 291 21.33 17.47 14.42
CA ALA A 291 20.22 16.67 14.94
C ALA A 291 19.60 15.79 13.83
N LEU A 292 18.92 14.73 14.24
CA LEU A 292 18.19 13.85 13.34
C LEU A 292 16.73 14.29 13.28
N TYR A 293 16.25 14.60 12.07
CA TYR A 293 14.86 14.94 11.77
C TYR A 293 14.17 13.75 11.14
N PHE A 294 12.90 13.55 11.47
CA PHE A 294 12.09 12.50 10.85
C PHE A 294 10.61 12.86 10.78
N GLY A 295 9.95 12.36 9.73
CA GLY A 295 8.50 12.45 9.59
C GLY A 295 7.78 11.38 10.41
N GLN A 296 6.67 11.75 11.06
CA GLN A 296 5.72 10.85 11.70
C GLN A 296 4.34 11.11 11.10
N GLY A 297 3.80 10.12 10.40
CA GLY A 297 2.49 10.23 9.79
C GLY A 297 1.34 10.05 10.80
N SER A 298 0.12 10.34 10.36
CA SER A 298 -1.10 10.16 11.14
C SER A 298 -1.55 8.70 11.19
N ALA A 299 -2.17 8.30 12.27
CA ALA A 299 -2.78 6.98 12.42
C ALA A 299 -4.06 6.82 11.58
N THR A 300 -4.71 7.94 11.26
CA THR A 300 -6.00 7.97 10.54
C THR A 300 -5.94 8.87 9.31
N ASN A 301 -6.93 8.73 8.42
CA ASN A 301 -7.09 9.61 7.28
C ASN A 301 -7.24 11.09 7.70
N ALA A 302 -8.20 11.39 8.57
CA ALA A 302 -8.59 12.75 8.90
C ALA A 302 -8.93 12.96 10.39
N GLY A 303 -8.11 12.42 11.29
CA GLY A 303 -8.20 12.66 12.74
C GLY A 303 -9.22 11.81 13.49
N VAL A 304 -9.90 10.87 12.84
CA VAL A 304 -10.93 10.00 13.43
C VAL A 304 -10.74 8.56 12.97
N VAL A 305 -10.65 7.63 13.92
CA VAL A 305 -10.59 6.18 13.63
C VAL A 305 -11.94 5.72 13.10
N GLY A 306 -11.94 4.99 11.99
CA GLY A 306 -13.14 4.51 11.31
C GLY A 306 -13.05 3.06 10.84
N SER A 307 -14.10 2.62 10.14
CA SER A 307 -14.20 1.26 9.59
C SER A 307 -13.09 0.92 8.58
N ASP A 308 -12.51 1.90 7.89
CA ASP A 308 -11.38 1.71 6.98
C ASP A 308 -10.13 1.15 7.68
N ASN A 309 -9.93 1.47 8.95
CA ASN A 309 -8.80 0.96 9.73
C ASN A 309 -8.91 -0.54 10.08
N PHE A 310 -10.10 -1.15 9.94
CA PHE A 310 -10.27 -2.61 10.01
C PHE A 310 -9.83 -3.30 8.72
N VAL A 311 -9.99 -2.66 7.57
CA VAL A 311 -9.54 -3.20 6.26
C VAL A 311 -8.04 -3.48 6.27
N TYR A 312 -7.26 -2.65 6.96
CA TYR A 312 -5.82 -2.85 7.16
C TYR A 312 -5.47 -3.70 8.39
N ALA A 313 -6.46 -4.25 9.08
CA ALA A 313 -6.32 -5.00 10.33
C ALA A 313 -5.69 -4.21 11.49
N TRP A 314 -5.60 -2.88 11.41
CA TRP A 314 -5.05 -2.06 12.49
C TRP A 314 -5.94 -2.06 13.72
N ALA A 315 -7.25 -1.82 13.54
CA ALA A 315 -8.21 -1.81 14.63
C ALA A 315 -8.37 -3.19 15.30
N ASP A 316 -8.22 -4.29 14.55
CA ASP A 316 -8.22 -5.65 15.08
C ASP A 316 -6.98 -5.95 15.95
N ARG A 317 -5.80 -5.57 15.44
CA ARG A 317 -4.52 -5.86 16.11
C ARG A 317 -4.23 -4.92 17.29
N TYR A 318 -4.68 -3.67 17.17
CA TYR A 318 -4.39 -2.60 18.12
C TYR A 318 -5.67 -1.79 18.42
N PRO A 319 -6.63 -2.32 19.19
CA PRO A 319 -7.97 -1.71 19.36
C PRO A 319 -7.95 -0.30 19.98
N ARG A 320 -6.84 0.10 20.55
CA ARG A 320 -6.69 1.42 21.20
C ARG A 320 -5.83 2.41 20.41
N PHE A 321 -5.43 2.07 19.18
CA PHE A 321 -4.68 3.01 18.36
C PHE A 321 -5.54 4.24 18.01
N HIS A 322 -4.93 5.39 17.94
CA HIS A 322 -5.50 6.67 17.54
C HIS A 322 -4.39 7.67 17.27
N ASP A 323 -4.74 8.85 16.78
CA ASP A 323 -3.79 9.94 16.60
C ASP A 323 -3.45 10.62 17.92
N PHE A 324 -2.21 11.04 18.07
CA PHE A 324 -1.68 11.76 19.23
C PHE A 324 -1.45 13.22 18.86
N PRO A 325 -2.12 14.19 19.52
CA PRO A 325 -2.02 15.60 19.14
C PRO A 325 -0.63 16.18 19.46
N SER A 326 -0.14 17.00 18.54
CA SER A 326 1.14 17.71 18.68
C SER A 326 1.05 18.99 19.53
N ARG A 327 -0.16 19.50 19.68
CA ARG A 327 -0.51 20.73 20.43
C ARG A 327 -1.68 20.48 21.35
N ASP A 328 -1.85 21.34 22.34
CA ASP A 328 -3.10 21.38 23.11
C ASP A 328 -4.22 21.91 22.19
N PHE A 329 -5.27 21.11 22.01
CA PHE A 329 -6.43 21.49 21.23
C PHE A 329 -7.71 21.49 22.08
N ILE A 330 -8.64 22.39 21.73
CA ILE A 330 -10.02 22.37 22.21
C ILE A 330 -10.86 21.77 21.09
N LEU A 331 -11.66 20.75 21.42
CA LEU A 331 -12.44 20.02 20.41
C LEU A 331 -13.83 20.62 20.24
N THR A 332 -14.32 20.58 19.00
CA THR A 332 -15.70 20.99 18.66
C THR A 332 -16.75 20.04 19.23
N GLY A 333 -16.36 18.79 19.51
CA GLY A 333 -17.26 17.72 19.94
C GLY A 333 -17.94 16.99 18.77
N GLU A 334 -17.49 17.22 17.53
CA GLU A 334 -17.97 16.44 16.39
C GLU A 334 -17.49 14.99 16.51
N ASN A 335 -18.42 14.07 16.25
CA ASN A 335 -18.19 12.63 16.32
C ASN A 335 -18.79 11.97 15.07
N TYR A 336 -18.17 10.89 14.63
CA TYR A 336 -18.50 10.20 13.39
C TYR A 336 -18.90 8.76 13.66
N SER A 337 -20.03 8.33 13.09
CA SER A 337 -20.53 6.97 13.22
C SER A 337 -20.16 6.14 12.00
N THR A 338 -19.45 5.05 12.22
CA THR A 338 -19.04 4.11 11.17
C THR A 338 -19.37 2.67 11.56
N LEU A 339 -19.38 1.77 10.57
CA LEU A 339 -19.62 0.34 10.80
C LEU A 339 -18.57 -0.24 11.75
N ASP A 340 -19.01 -1.09 12.66
CA ASP A 340 -18.14 -1.87 13.54
C ASP A 340 -17.85 -3.23 12.90
N LEU A 341 -16.74 -3.32 12.17
CA LEU A 341 -16.34 -4.55 11.51
C LEU A 341 -15.72 -5.59 12.47
N SER A 342 -15.63 -5.30 13.77
CA SER A 342 -15.18 -6.25 14.79
C SER A 342 -16.30 -7.17 15.30
N THR A 343 -17.56 -6.85 14.98
CA THR A 343 -18.73 -7.64 15.37
C THR A 343 -19.27 -8.45 14.19
N PRO A 344 -19.94 -9.58 14.42
CA PRO A 344 -20.55 -10.37 13.35
C PRO A 344 -21.83 -9.72 12.77
N GLU A 345 -22.41 -8.71 13.44
CA GLU A 345 -23.63 -8.04 13.00
C GLU A 345 -23.28 -6.93 11.99
N PRO A 346 -23.68 -7.04 10.71
CA PRO A 346 -23.27 -6.10 9.66
C PRO A 346 -23.80 -4.67 9.83
N SER A 347 -24.80 -4.46 10.69
CA SER A 347 -25.41 -3.16 10.94
C SER A 347 -24.85 -2.42 12.15
N ASP A 348 -23.99 -3.08 12.94
CA ASP A 348 -23.40 -2.46 14.13
C ASP A 348 -22.55 -1.26 13.75
N LYS A 349 -22.71 -0.20 14.54
CA LYS A 349 -21.96 1.06 14.37
C LYS A 349 -21.38 1.51 15.69
N LYS A 350 -20.21 2.15 15.60
CA LYS A 350 -19.64 2.91 16.71
C LYS A 350 -19.40 4.35 16.33
N THR A 351 -19.51 5.22 17.32
CA THR A 351 -19.32 6.67 17.17
C THR A 351 -17.97 7.06 17.80
N THR A 352 -17.10 7.66 16.99
CA THR A 352 -15.73 7.99 17.36
C THR A 352 -15.49 9.49 17.17
N GLY A 353 -14.82 10.11 18.14
CA GLY A 353 -14.40 11.51 18.09
C GLY A 353 -12.92 11.67 17.71
N ALA A 354 -12.49 12.93 17.59
CA ALA A 354 -11.11 13.29 17.25
C ALA A 354 -10.11 12.80 18.30
N PHE A 355 -8.94 12.32 17.86
CA PHE A 355 -7.84 11.90 18.73
C PHE A 355 -8.29 10.87 19.78
N ALA A 356 -9.15 9.94 19.40
CA ALA A 356 -9.71 8.94 20.28
C ALA A 356 -9.71 7.54 19.66
N PRO A 357 -9.57 6.47 20.47
CA PRO A 357 -9.75 5.10 20.01
C PRO A 357 -11.15 4.87 19.42
N PHE A 358 -11.30 3.87 18.55
CA PHE A 358 -12.56 3.49 17.95
C PHE A 358 -13.68 3.29 19.00
N GLY A 359 -14.82 3.94 18.77
CA GLY A 359 -15.97 3.90 19.68
C GLY A 359 -15.90 4.84 20.88
N VAL A 360 -14.89 5.70 20.96
CA VAL A 360 -14.77 6.70 22.03
C VAL A 360 -15.14 8.07 21.50
N SER A 361 -16.27 8.62 21.99
CA SER A 361 -16.75 9.95 21.62
C SER A 361 -16.07 11.07 22.39
N ARG A 362 -16.07 12.28 21.82
CA ARG A 362 -15.56 13.52 22.41
C ARG A 362 -16.67 14.52 22.67
N ARG A 363 -16.49 15.37 23.68
CA ARG A 363 -17.48 16.41 24.03
C ARG A 363 -17.05 17.77 23.48
N LYS A 364 -18.01 18.64 23.22
CA LYS A 364 -17.75 20.04 22.88
C LYS A 364 -16.96 20.72 23.99
N GLY A 365 -15.89 21.41 23.62
CA GLY A 365 -15.01 22.09 24.57
C GLY A 365 -14.02 21.18 25.31
N GLU A 366 -14.01 19.88 25.01
CA GLU A 366 -13.02 18.94 25.59
C GLU A 366 -11.61 19.31 25.15
N LYS A 367 -10.68 19.32 26.10
CA LYS A 367 -9.27 19.62 25.86
C LYS A 367 -8.49 18.34 25.69
N VAL A 368 -7.77 18.20 24.59
CA VAL A 368 -6.76 17.16 24.38
C VAL A 368 -5.38 17.78 24.53
N LYS A 369 -4.51 17.08 25.23
CA LYS A 369 -3.16 17.56 25.55
C LYS A 369 -2.16 17.12 24.48
N SER A 370 -1.20 18.00 24.21
CA SER A 370 -0.07 17.70 23.35
C SER A 370 0.76 16.55 23.90
N THR A 371 1.33 15.77 23.00
CA THR A 371 2.24 14.67 23.30
C THR A 371 3.54 14.79 22.53
N VAL A 372 4.60 14.19 23.05
CA VAL A 372 5.85 13.95 22.33
C VAL A 372 6.26 12.52 22.65
N PRO A 373 6.29 11.63 21.63
CA PRO A 373 6.03 11.86 20.19
C PRO A 373 4.56 12.11 19.88
N ALA A 374 4.31 12.79 18.74
CA ALA A 374 2.98 13.11 18.22
C ALA A 374 2.78 12.52 16.81
N SER A 375 1.52 12.34 16.39
CA SER A 375 1.13 12.03 15.01
C SER A 375 1.17 13.28 14.11
N ALA A 376 1.23 13.08 12.79
CA ALA A 376 1.12 14.13 11.78
C ALA A 376 2.14 15.28 11.98
N ALA A 377 3.41 14.92 12.25
CA ALA A 377 4.44 15.86 12.66
C ALA A 377 5.82 15.52 12.08
N ILE A 378 6.68 16.51 12.01
CA ILE A 378 8.12 16.34 11.85
C ILE A 378 8.75 16.50 13.23
N HIS A 379 9.51 15.51 13.64
CA HIS A 379 10.23 15.48 14.91
C HIS A 379 11.71 15.82 14.70
N ARG A 380 12.32 16.40 15.74
CA ARG A 380 13.76 16.64 15.87
C ARG A 380 14.28 15.87 17.08
N LEU A 381 15.23 14.97 16.84
CA LEU A 381 15.96 14.23 17.86
C LEU A 381 17.37 14.80 18.01
N ASP A 382 17.67 15.33 19.16
CA ASP A 382 19.03 15.70 19.53
C ASP A 382 19.80 14.42 19.91
N LEU A 383 20.85 14.13 19.16
CA LEU A 383 21.56 12.86 19.33
C LEU A 383 22.43 12.79 20.58
N GLU A 384 22.89 13.92 21.07
CA GLU A 384 23.71 14.00 22.28
C GLU A 384 22.85 13.87 23.54
N SER A 385 21.84 14.71 23.67
CA SER A 385 20.93 14.70 24.82
C SER A 385 19.83 13.65 24.74
N LYS A 386 19.65 12.99 23.59
CA LYS A 386 18.55 12.08 23.25
C LYS A 386 17.16 12.72 23.43
N LYS A 387 17.09 14.04 23.40
CA LYS A 387 15.83 14.79 23.56
C LYS A 387 15.05 14.83 22.27
N LEU A 388 13.83 14.29 22.31
CA LEU A 388 12.85 14.36 21.23
C LEU A 388 11.97 15.61 21.39
N SER A 389 11.66 16.28 20.28
CA SER A 389 10.74 17.42 20.22
C SER A 389 9.98 17.45 18.91
N VAL A 390 8.81 18.08 18.89
CA VAL A 390 8.09 18.41 17.67
C VAL A 390 8.74 19.63 17.03
N TYR A 391 9.12 19.52 15.75
CA TYR A 391 9.72 20.62 14.99
C TYR A 391 8.68 21.40 14.20
N ALA A 392 7.77 20.68 13.51
CA ALA A 392 6.61 21.22 12.79
C ALA A 392 5.49 20.17 12.81
N ASP A 393 4.24 20.57 12.60
CA ASP A 393 3.10 19.67 12.73
C ASP A 393 1.93 20.01 11.79
N GLY A 394 0.86 19.22 11.85
CA GLY A 394 -0.28 19.37 10.95
C GLY A 394 -0.01 18.85 9.53
N LEU A 395 0.98 17.98 9.36
CA LEU A 395 1.31 17.26 8.13
C LEU A 395 0.77 15.83 8.21
N ARG A 396 -0.26 15.50 7.42
CA ARG A 396 -0.92 14.18 7.50
C ARG A 396 0.07 13.02 7.38
N ASN A 397 0.94 13.07 6.38
CA ASN A 397 1.99 12.08 6.22
C ASN A 397 3.25 12.70 5.61
N PRO A 398 4.12 13.31 6.42
CA PRO A 398 5.41 13.82 5.97
C PRO A 398 6.34 12.66 5.64
N TYR A 399 6.30 12.19 4.37
CA TYR A 399 6.93 10.94 3.98
C TYR A 399 8.41 11.08 3.66
N GLY A 400 8.80 12.09 2.89
CA GLY A 400 10.18 12.37 2.48
C GLY A 400 10.70 13.66 3.08
N LEU A 401 12.00 13.72 3.37
CA LEU A 401 12.72 14.90 3.85
C LEU A 401 13.97 15.17 3.00
N ALA A 402 14.22 16.43 2.67
CA ALA A 402 15.47 16.87 2.05
C ALA A 402 15.91 18.23 2.60
N MET A 403 17.18 18.57 2.39
CA MET A 403 17.75 19.84 2.81
C MET A 403 18.53 20.46 1.65
N ASP A 404 18.38 21.78 1.47
CA ASP A 404 19.17 22.53 0.51
C ASP A 404 20.55 22.93 1.08
N ASP A 405 21.37 23.56 0.23
CA ASP A 405 22.71 24.03 0.60
C ASP A 405 22.71 25.13 1.68
N GLU A 406 21.55 25.78 1.92
CA GLU A 406 21.36 26.81 2.93
C GLU A 406 20.87 26.27 4.27
N GLY A 407 20.60 24.96 4.34
CA GLY A 407 20.07 24.28 5.53
C GLY A 407 18.54 24.38 5.68
N ASN A 408 17.82 24.82 4.64
CA ASN A 408 16.37 24.77 4.66
C ASN A 408 15.88 23.33 4.46
N ILE A 409 14.95 22.90 5.32
CA ILE A 409 14.35 21.57 5.25
C ILE A 409 13.08 21.63 4.40
N TYR A 410 12.91 20.64 3.54
CA TYR A 410 11.73 20.40 2.71
C TYR A 410 11.13 19.07 3.05
N ALA A 411 9.80 18.98 2.97
CA ALA A 411 9.07 17.74 3.18
C ALA A 411 8.00 17.54 2.12
N THR A 412 7.79 16.30 1.71
CA THR A 412 6.59 15.88 1.00
C THR A 412 5.47 15.63 2.02
N ASN A 413 4.23 15.83 1.64
CA ASN A 413 3.07 15.51 2.45
C ASN A 413 1.94 14.96 1.60
N LEU A 414 1.45 13.76 1.95
CA LEU A 414 0.32 13.14 1.28
C LEU A 414 -0.98 13.74 1.80
N GLY A 415 -1.85 14.13 0.87
CA GLY A 415 -3.19 14.63 1.13
C GLY A 415 -4.15 13.57 1.68
N TYR A 416 -5.40 13.94 1.82
CA TYR A 416 -6.44 13.04 2.33
C TYR A 416 -6.95 12.10 1.26
N ASP A 417 -7.62 11.03 1.70
CA ASP A 417 -8.28 10.06 0.85
C ASP A 417 -9.82 10.14 0.98
N ASP A 418 -10.54 9.78 -0.08
CA ASP A 418 -12.01 9.67 -0.05
C ASP A 418 -12.46 8.35 0.61
N ARG A 419 -12.09 8.17 1.89
CA ARG A 419 -12.39 6.96 2.67
C ARG A 419 -12.54 7.23 4.16
N GLY A 420 -13.05 6.25 4.87
CA GLY A 420 -13.12 6.25 6.33
C GLY A 420 -14.25 7.08 6.91
N ALA A 421 -14.12 7.36 8.21
CA ALA A 421 -15.12 8.09 9.00
C ALA A 421 -15.31 9.52 8.49
N ARG A 422 -14.26 10.12 7.96
CA ARG A 422 -14.20 11.51 7.51
C ARG A 422 -13.50 11.56 6.15
N ALA A 423 -14.23 11.09 5.13
CA ALA A 423 -13.76 11.02 3.75
C ALA A 423 -13.58 12.42 3.15
N VAL A 424 -12.50 12.62 2.40
CA VAL A 424 -12.14 13.90 1.77
C VAL A 424 -11.76 13.63 0.32
N LYS A 425 -12.62 14.09 -0.61
CA LYS A 425 -12.41 13.98 -2.05
C LYS A 425 -11.55 15.12 -2.58
N ASN A 426 -10.90 14.91 -3.71
CA ASN A 426 -10.11 15.93 -4.42
C ASN A 426 -9.01 16.60 -3.56
N SER A 427 -8.52 15.94 -2.52
CA SER A 427 -7.46 16.51 -1.71
C SER A 427 -6.13 16.52 -2.47
N PRO A 428 -5.51 17.68 -2.70
CA PRO A 428 -4.19 17.74 -3.30
C PRO A 428 -3.12 17.18 -2.36
N ASP A 429 -1.98 16.85 -2.93
CA ASP A 429 -0.73 16.58 -2.21
C ASP A 429 0.18 17.82 -2.20
N TRP A 430 1.18 17.84 -1.32
CA TRP A 430 2.03 19.02 -1.17
C TRP A 430 3.51 18.70 -1.04
N VAL A 431 4.31 19.69 -1.41
CA VAL A 431 5.69 19.83 -0.94
C VAL A 431 5.76 21.13 -0.14
N VAL A 432 6.34 21.07 1.05
CA VAL A 432 6.45 22.20 1.96
C VAL A 432 7.92 22.57 2.22
N LYS A 433 8.21 23.86 2.37
CA LYS A 433 9.42 24.33 3.04
C LYS A 433 9.12 24.36 4.54
N VAL A 434 9.80 23.52 5.30
CA VAL A 434 9.46 23.27 6.71
C VAL A 434 9.93 24.44 7.58
N LYS A 435 9.00 25.08 8.28
CA LYS A 435 9.29 26.14 9.24
C LYS A 435 9.11 25.62 10.67
N LYS A 436 10.08 25.90 11.53
CA LYS A 436 10.03 25.54 12.95
C LYS A 436 8.78 26.12 13.62
N GLY A 437 8.01 25.28 14.30
CA GLY A 437 6.79 25.67 15.01
C GLY A 437 5.58 25.94 14.12
N ALA A 438 5.68 25.80 12.79
CA ALA A 438 4.55 25.97 11.90
C ALA A 438 3.57 24.79 11.98
N TRP A 439 2.29 25.08 11.73
CA TRP A 439 1.22 24.10 11.59
C TRP A 439 0.70 24.10 10.15
N TYR A 440 0.53 22.91 9.53
CA TYR A 440 0.20 22.72 8.12
C TYR A 440 -1.23 22.25 7.87
N GLY A 441 -2.10 22.28 8.89
CA GLY A 441 -3.55 22.22 8.70
C GLY A 441 -4.23 20.90 9.05
N TRP A 442 -3.53 19.76 9.07
CA TRP A 442 -4.17 18.51 9.46
C TRP A 442 -4.63 18.54 10.93
N PRO A 443 -5.86 18.10 11.27
CA PRO A 443 -6.79 17.30 10.47
C PRO A 443 -7.94 18.09 9.80
N ASP A 444 -7.95 19.43 9.83
CA ASP A 444 -9.12 20.23 9.45
C ASP A 444 -8.94 21.02 8.14
N PHE A 445 -7.73 21.07 7.59
CA PHE A 445 -7.42 21.81 6.37
C PHE A 445 -6.66 20.95 5.36
N ALA A 446 -6.95 21.18 4.07
CA ALA A 446 -6.18 20.69 2.94
C ALA A 446 -5.43 21.88 2.30
N GLY A 447 -4.11 21.96 2.54
CA GLY A 447 -3.39 23.22 2.32
C GLY A 447 -4.00 24.33 3.17
N GLN A 448 -4.33 25.47 2.56
CA GLN A 448 -4.95 26.59 3.27
C GLN A 448 -6.49 26.55 3.26
N LEU A 449 -7.11 25.56 2.59
CA LEU A 449 -8.56 25.44 2.49
C LEU A 449 -9.11 24.55 3.61
N PRO A 450 -10.15 24.99 4.34
CA PRO A 450 -10.81 24.15 5.32
C PRO A 450 -11.52 22.98 4.63
N LEU A 451 -11.56 21.81 5.27
CA LEU A 451 -12.21 20.61 4.71
C LEU A 451 -13.73 20.77 4.50
N THR A 452 -14.32 21.83 5.01
CA THR A 452 -15.75 22.18 4.78
C THR A 452 -16.02 22.70 3.37
N GLU A 453 -14.98 23.06 2.63
CA GLU A 453 -15.15 23.56 1.25
C GLU A 453 -15.81 22.51 0.36
N PRO A 454 -16.74 22.91 -0.53
CA PRO A 454 -17.48 21.99 -1.40
C PRO A 454 -16.60 21.11 -2.29
N VAL A 455 -15.42 21.58 -2.68
CA VAL A 455 -14.47 20.82 -3.51
C VAL A 455 -14.03 19.49 -2.88
N PHE A 456 -14.08 19.41 -1.55
CA PHE A 456 -13.72 18.20 -0.79
C PHE A 456 -14.91 17.28 -0.50
N GLU A 457 -16.09 17.55 -1.08
CA GLU A 457 -17.28 16.77 -0.80
C GLU A 457 -17.19 15.37 -1.39
N SER A 458 -17.27 14.39 -0.49
CA SER A 458 -17.33 12.98 -0.87
C SER A 458 -18.70 12.63 -1.42
N ASP A 459 -18.75 11.82 -2.49
CA ASP A 459 -20.01 11.28 -3.04
C ASP A 459 -20.75 10.38 -2.02
N ARG A 460 -20.11 10.03 -0.91
CA ARG A 460 -20.68 9.25 0.21
C ARG A 460 -21.52 10.12 1.17
N GLY A 461 -21.58 11.43 0.96
CA GLY A 461 -22.36 12.36 1.81
C GLY A 461 -21.83 12.49 3.25
N ILE A 462 -20.57 12.18 3.50
CA ILE A 462 -19.97 12.25 4.84
C ILE A 462 -19.67 13.70 5.20
N ASN A 463 -20.13 14.11 6.38
CA ASN A 463 -19.87 15.43 6.93
C ASN A 463 -18.37 15.61 7.28
N ARG A 464 -17.82 16.81 7.00
CA ARG A 464 -16.41 17.19 7.25
C ARG A 464 -16.30 18.40 8.19
N ARG A 465 -17.21 18.51 9.18
CA ARG A 465 -17.15 19.61 10.16
C ARG A 465 -15.79 19.66 10.87
N PRO A 466 -15.32 20.86 11.27
CA PRO A 466 -14.07 21.01 11.98
C PRO A 466 -14.04 20.20 13.27
N LEU A 467 -12.89 19.64 13.60
CA LEU A 467 -12.64 18.91 14.85
C LEU A 467 -12.07 19.81 15.93
N ILE A 468 -11.39 20.88 15.53
CA ILE A 468 -10.62 21.78 16.40
C ILE A 468 -11.32 23.14 16.46
N VAL A 469 -11.46 23.68 17.66
CA VAL A 469 -11.92 25.06 17.92
C VAL A 469 -10.70 25.98 17.82
N ASP A 470 -10.81 27.10 17.07
CA ASP A 470 -9.76 28.10 16.90
C ASP A 470 -8.41 27.48 16.53
N PRO A 471 -8.30 26.80 15.37
CA PRO A 471 -7.07 26.18 14.94
C PRO A 471 -5.94 27.22 14.71
N PRO A 472 -4.66 26.84 14.84
CA PRO A 472 -3.55 27.73 14.49
C PRO A 472 -3.62 28.18 13.02
N PRO A 473 -2.97 29.30 12.66
CA PRO A 473 -2.85 29.68 11.25
C PRO A 473 -2.11 28.60 10.45
N VAL A 474 -2.64 28.30 9.25
CA VAL A 474 -2.07 27.29 8.37
C VAL A 474 -0.91 27.87 7.58
N GLU A 475 0.27 27.26 7.68
CA GLU A 475 1.42 27.61 6.84
C GLU A 475 1.18 27.14 5.39
N PRO A 476 1.35 27.99 4.38
CA PRO A 476 1.14 27.62 2.98
C PRO A 476 2.17 26.60 2.48
N PRO A 477 1.80 25.70 1.56
CA PRO A 477 2.74 24.81 0.89
C PRO A 477 3.67 25.58 -0.07
N LEU A 478 4.84 25.02 -0.35
CA LEU A 478 5.74 25.48 -1.41
C LEU A 478 5.15 25.14 -2.80
N ALA A 479 4.70 23.90 -2.95
CA ALA A 479 4.08 23.41 -4.17
C ALA A 479 2.84 22.58 -3.85
N THR A 480 1.79 22.79 -4.64
CA THR A 480 0.55 22.01 -4.60
C THR A 480 0.53 21.09 -5.82
N LEU A 481 0.40 19.81 -5.59
CA LEU A 481 0.32 18.76 -6.60
C LEU A 481 -1.12 18.29 -6.74
N PRO A 482 -1.52 17.77 -7.91
CA PRO A 482 -2.85 17.19 -8.07
C PRO A 482 -3.13 16.09 -7.04
N PRO A 483 -4.42 15.77 -6.77
CA PRO A 483 -4.80 14.71 -5.87
C PRO A 483 -4.12 13.39 -6.23
N HIS A 484 -3.65 12.68 -5.21
CA HIS A 484 -3.10 11.32 -5.30
C HIS A 484 -1.85 11.16 -6.18
N TYR A 485 -1.09 12.23 -6.42
CA TYR A 485 0.27 12.13 -6.96
C TYR A 485 1.16 11.32 -6.01
N SER A 486 0.83 11.34 -4.73
CA SER A 486 1.57 10.63 -3.69
C SER A 486 3.07 10.93 -3.77
N PRO A 487 3.48 12.19 -3.51
CA PRO A 487 4.89 12.55 -3.48
C PRO A 487 5.57 11.84 -2.32
N MET A 488 6.48 10.94 -2.65
CA MET A 488 7.21 10.13 -1.69
C MET A 488 8.48 10.84 -1.24
N LYS A 489 9.66 10.27 -1.47
CA LYS A 489 10.89 10.93 -1.06
C LYS A 489 11.36 11.95 -2.07
N LEU A 490 12.23 12.84 -1.59
CA LEU A 490 12.77 13.93 -2.38
C LEU A 490 14.27 14.11 -2.11
N ALA A 491 14.94 14.75 -3.06
CA ALA A 491 16.35 15.11 -2.96
C ALA A 491 16.61 16.49 -3.51
N TRP A 492 17.49 17.26 -2.86
CA TRP A 492 18.02 18.51 -3.37
C TRP A 492 19.09 18.24 -4.42
N ALA A 493 18.99 18.92 -5.57
CA ALA A 493 19.95 18.75 -6.65
C ALA A 493 21.32 19.33 -6.27
N PRO A 494 22.39 18.53 -6.27
CA PRO A 494 23.73 19.02 -5.99
C PRO A 494 24.24 19.96 -7.10
N LYS A 495 25.29 20.74 -6.79
CA LYS A 495 25.86 21.72 -7.73
C LYS A 495 26.36 21.13 -9.04
N GLN A 496 26.77 19.86 -9.02
CA GLN A 496 27.27 19.11 -10.19
C GLN A 496 26.17 18.65 -11.14
N PHE A 497 24.93 18.50 -10.65
CA PHE A 497 23.80 18.09 -11.49
C PHE A 497 23.31 19.28 -12.34
N PRO A 498 23.03 19.06 -13.65
CA PRO A 498 22.65 20.17 -14.54
C PRO A 498 21.38 20.90 -14.11
N GLN A 499 20.29 20.16 -13.83
CA GLN A 499 19.03 20.73 -13.36
C GLN A 499 19.08 20.96 -11.86
N LYS A 500 18.62 22.14 -11.43
CA LYS A 500 18.55 22.55 -10.02
C LYS A 500 17.15 22.36 -9.46
N GLY A 501 17.03 22.38 -8.14
CA GLY A 501 15.75 22.30 -7.44
C GLY A 501 15.55 21.01 -6.68
N LEU A 502 14.31 20.71 -6.37
CA LEU A 502 13.89 19.51 -5.63
C LEU A 502 13.42 18.43 -6.60
N PHE A 503 14.04 17.28 -6.56
CA PHE A 503 13.60 16.09 -7.29
C PHE A 503 12.72 15.27 -6.38
N VAL A 504 11.50 14.97 -6.80
CA VAL A 504 10.48 14.30 -6.00
C VAL A 504 9.99 13.03 -6.70
N ALA A 505 10.10 11.90 -6.03
CA ALA A 505 9.54 10.64 -6.50
C ALA A 505 8.02 10.65 -6.36
N ILE A 506 7.31 10.40 -7.45
CA ILE A 506 5.85 10.31 -7.52
C ILE A 506 5.44 8.84 -7.64
N PHE A 507 4.70 8.36 -6.63
CA PHE A 507 4.25 6.97 -6.55
C PHE A 507 2.99 6.70 -7.38
N GLY A 508 2.14 7.72 -7.51
CA GLY A 508 0.86 7.63 -8.18
C GLY A 508 -0.28 7.14 -7.30
N ASP A 509 -1.49 7.13 -7.85
CA ASP A 509 -2.72 6.83 -7.12
C ASP A 509 -2.82 5.39 -6.58
N GLY A 510 -3.66 5.22 -5.59
CA GLY A 510 -4.06 3.94 -5.00
C GLY A 510 -5.54 3.62 -5.21
N GLN A 511 -6.12 4.06 -6.34
CA GLN A 511 -7.54 3.83 -6.59
C GLN A 511 -7.91 2.34 -6.67
N PRO A 512 -9.09 1.92 -6.23
CA PRO A 512 -10.20 2.76 -5.70
C PRO A 512 -10.08 3.08 -4.19
N LEU A 513 -8.97 2.70 -3.55
CA LEU A 513 -8.76 2.89 -2.11
C LEU A 513 -8.70 4.37 -1.73
N THR A 514 -7.93 5.16 -2.47
CA THR A 514 -7.70 6.59 -2.18
C THR A 514 -8.87 7.45 -2.64
N GLU A 515 -9.24 7.30 -3.90
CA GLU A 515 -10.37 7.95 -4.56
C GLU A 515 -10.64 7.24 -5.90
N ASN A 516 -11.85 7.34 -6.44
CA ASN A 516 -12.14 6.93 -7.81
C ASN A 516 -11.83 8.08 -8.77
N LEU A 517 -10.64 8.05 -9.35
CA LEU A 517 -10.20 9.03 -10.32
C LEU A 517 -10.66 8.65 -11.74
N GLN A 518 -10.90 9.67 -12.59
CA GLN A 518 -11.20 9.45 -14.01
C GLN A 518 -9.98 8.96 -14.80
N GLU A 519 -8.79 9.42 -14.41
CA GLU A 519 -7.52 9.06 -15.04
C GLU A 519 -6.52 8.57 -14.00
N LEU A 520 -5.66 7.63 -14.41
CA LEU A 520 -4.58 7.14 -13.57
C LEU A 520 -3.50 8.21 -13.40
N VAL A 521 -3.03 8.38 -12.18
CA VAL A 521 -1.90 9.29 -11.90
C VAL A 521 -0.59 8.67 -12.37
N PRO A 522 0.25 9.40 -13.10
CA PRO A 522 1.57 8.94 -13.51
C PRO A 522 2.52 8.70 -12.33
N THR A 523 3.41 7.72 -12.48
CA THR A 523 4.60 7.57 -11.63
C THR A 523 5.83 8.09 -12.37
N GLY A 524 6.77 8.68 -11.64
CA GLY A 524 7.97 9.27 -12.21
C GLY A 524 8.69 10.17 -11.21
N VAL A 525 9.52 11.05 -11.72
CA VAL A 525 10.18 12.10 -10.93
C VAL A 525 9.78 13.46 -11.48
N ILE A 526 9.31 14.33 -10.61
CA ILE A 526 9.15 15.76 -10.91
C ILE A 526 10.33 16.56 -10.36
N ASN A 527 10.65 17.67 -11.03
CA ASN A 527 11.61 18.66 -10.55
C ASN A 527 10.85 19.95 -10.19
N ILE A 528 11.00 20.41 -8.94
CA ILE A 528 10.31 21.59 -8.41
C ILE A 528 11.32 22.72 -8.25
N ASP A 529 11.00 23.91 -8.80
CA ASP A 529 11.70 25.15 -8.51
C ASP A 529 11.36 25.62 -7.08
N PRO A 530 12.34 25.68 -6.18
CA PRO A 530 12.11 26.02 -4.77
C PRO A 530 11.71 27.48 -4.52
N LYS A 531 11.83 28.35 -5.52
CA LYS A 531 11.43 29.77 -5.43
C LYS A 531 9.98 29.99 -5.81
N SER A 532 9.53 29.35 -6.88
CA SER A 532 8.19 29.54 -7.44
C SER A 532 7.20 28.44 -7.08
N GLY A 533 7.68 27.27 -6.63
CA GLY A 533 6.86 26.07 -6.43
C GLY A 533 6.37 25.41 -7.72
N LYS A 534 6.75 25.94 -8.89
CA LYS A 534 6.43 25.33 -10.19
C LYS A 534 7.22 24.05 -10.38
N TYR A 535 6.64 23.09 -11.08
CA TYR A 535 7.29 21.81 -11.34
C TYR A 535 7.04 21.33 -12.76
N ASP A 536 7.97 20.49 -13.24
CA ASP A 536 7.90 19.76 -14.49
C ASP A 536 8.31 18.29 -14.29
N TRP A 537 7.87 17.42 -15.18
CA TRP A 537 8.34 16.03 -15.18
C TRP A 537 9.80 15.96 -15.62
N PHE A 538 10.66 15.39 -14.78
CA PHE A 538 12.05 15.09 -15.15
C PHE A 538 12.11 13.74 -15.88
N VAL A 539 11.44 12.72 -15.37
CA VAL A 539 11.33 11.39 -16.01
C VAL A 539 10.01 10.73 -15.66
N LYS A 540 9.39 10.09 -16.63
CA LYS A 540 8.14 9.32 -16.46
C LYS A 540 8.08 8.18 -17.49
N ASN A 541 7.02 7.38 -17.47
CA ASN A 541 6.77 6.38 -18.51
C ASN A 541 6.27 7.05 -19.82
N LYS A 542 6.66 6.50 -20.99
CA LYS A 542 6.27 7.03 -22.31
C LYS A 542 4.79 6.86 -22.64
N ASN A 543 4.27 5.64 -22.50
CA ASN A 543 2.99 5.24 -23.11
C ASN A 543 1.91 4.89 -22.07
N GLN A 544 2.19 5.01 -20.81
CA GLN A 544 1.29 4.62 -19.71
C GLN A 544 1.62 5.38 -18.43
N PRO A 545 0.63 5.74 -17.63
CA PRO A 545 0.88 6.45 -16.37
C PRO A 545 1.82 5.67 -15.44
N ARG A 546 1.62 4.35 -15.32
CA ARG A 546 2.48 3.43 -14.57
C ARG A 546 2.60 2.09 -15.28
N ALA A 547 3.75 1.46 -15.18
CA ALA A 547 3.95 0.13 -15.73
C ALA A 547 3.29 -0.91 -14.82
N GLY A 548 2.39 -1.72 -15.38
CA GLY A 548 1.97 -2.96 -14.76
C GLY A 548 3.09 -4.02 -14.84
N ARG A 549 2.74 -5.30 -14.66
CA ARG A 549 3.71 -6.40 -14.69
C ARG A 549 4.50 -6.47 -16.00
N ALA A 550 3.86 -6.22 -17.14
CA ALA A 550 4.44 -6.35 -18.47
C ALA A 550 4.99 -5.04 -19.07
N GLY A 551 4.75 -3.91 -18.45
CA GLY A 551 4.93 -2.60 -19.07
C GLY A 551 6.35 -2.06 -19.18
N GLY A 552 7.34 -2.69 -18.60
CA GLY A 552 8.77 -2.36 -18.72
C GLY A 552 9.24 -1.16 -17.90
N GLY A 553 8.52 -0.05 -17.83
CA GLY A 553 8.89 1.18 -17.14
C GLY A 553 8.70 1.16 -15.62
N PHE A 554 8.66 2.36 -15.02
CA PHE A 554 8.41 2.53 -13.59
C PHE A 554 7.05 1.98 -13.18
N LYS A 555 7.02 1.32 -12.04
CA LYS A 555 5.80 0.77 -11.45
C LYS A 555 5.26 1.71 -10.39
N ARG A 556 6.08 2.03 -9.38
CA ARG A 556 5.75 3.00 -8.32
C ARG A 556 7.02 3.53 -7.71
N LEU A 557 7.50 4.70 -8.14
CA LEU A 557 8.70 5.29 -7.58
C LEU A 557 8.47 5.75 -6.14
N ILE A 558 9.41 5.43 -5.27
CA ILE A 558 9.29 5.70 -3.84
C ILE A 558 10.46 6.50 -3.26
N ASP A 559 11.66 6.39 -3.82
CA ASP A 559 12.82 7.16 -3.35
C ASP A 559 13.66 7.67 -4.51
N VAL A 560 14.35 8.79 -4.28
CA VAL A 560 15.24 9.45 -5.20
C VAL A 560 16.45 9.99 -4.43
N LYS A 561 17.67 9.67 -4.89
CA LYS A 561 18.94 10.11 -4.28
C LYS A 561 19.96 10.41 -5.38
N PHE A 562 20.80 11.41 -5.15
CA PHE A 562 21.94 11.67 -6.02
C PHE A 562 23.16 10.84 -5.60
N SER A 563 24.00 10.50 -6.58
CA SER A 563 25.31 9.90 -6.32
C SER A 563 26.19 10.83 -5.46
N PRO A 564 27.18 10.30 -4.73
CA PRO A 564 28.09 11.11 -3.91
C PRO A 564 28.83 12.19 -4.69
N ASP A 565 29.14 11.93 -5.97
CA ASP A 565 29.78 12.92 -6.86
C ASP A 565 28.77 13.91 -7.49
N GLY A 566 27.48 13.72 -7.23
CA GLY A 566 26.41 14.60 -7.68
C GLY A 566 26.08 14.55 -9.17
N LYS A 567 26.55 13.57 -9.92
CA LYS A 567 26.36 13.51 -11.38
C LYS A 567 25.26 12.57 -11.82
N GLU A 568 24.89 11.58 -11.00
CA GLU A 568 23.92 10.54 -11.30
C GLU A 568 22.74 10.63 -10.34
N LEU A 569 21.58 10.18 -10.79
CA LEU A 569 20.34 10.13 -10.00
C LEU A 569 19.91 8.67 -9.88
N TYR A 570 19.82 8.17 -8.66
CA TYR A 570 19.30 6.86 -8.35
C TYR A 570 17.82 6.94 -7.98
N LEU A 571 17.03 6.02 -8.51
CA LEU A 571 15.59 5.93 -8.30
C LEU A 571 15.24 4.55 -7.78
N LEU A 572 14.50 4.49 -6.69
CA LEU A 572 14.01 3.24 -6.11
C LEU A 572 12.54 3.07 -6.46
N ASP A 573 12.23 1.99 -7.16
CA ASP A 573 10.89 1.60 -7.55
C ASP A 573 10.39 0.52 -6.58
N PHE A 574 9.31 0.80 -5.88
CA PHE A 574 8.67 -0.14 -4.94
C PHE A 574 8.25 -1.46 -5.62
N GLY A 575 7.99 -1.39 -6.92
CA GLY A 575 7.51 -2.52 -7.70
C GLY A 575 6.01 -2.51 -7.93
N VAL A 576 5.49 -3.64 -8.34
CA VAL A 576 4.07 -3.80 -8.68
C VAL A 576 3.23 -3.79 -7.40
N MET A 577 2.29 -2.85 -7.33
CA MET A 577 1.24 -2.79 -6.33
C MET A 577 -0.10 -2.65 -7.05
N GLU A 578 -0.94 -3.65 -6.88
CA GLU A 578 -2.31 -3.68 -7.41
C GLU A 578 -3.26 -3.33 -6.26
N PHE A 579 -4.29 -2.55 -6.53
CA PHE A 579 -5.33 -2.27 -5.55
C PHE A 579 -6.56 -3.09 -5.91
N THR A 580 -6.94 -3.96 -5.00
CA THR A 580 -8.08 -4.84 -5.15
C THR A 580 -9.15 -4.41 -4.14
N GLY A 581 -10.03 -3.50 -4.56
CA GLY A 581 -10.97 -2.83 -3.66
C GLY A 581 -10.24 -1.93 -2.66
N MET A 582 -10.53 -2.09 -1.37
CA MET A 582 -9.95 -1.29 -0.29
C MET A 582 -8.59 -1.82 0.21
N ALA A 583 -8.02 -2.86 -0.40
CA ALA A 583 -6.78 -3.45 0.05
C ALA A 583 -5.65 -3.29 -0.99
N PRO A 584 -4.51 -2.70 -0.62
CA PRO A 584 -3.33 -2.71 -1.45
C PRO A 584 -2.71 -4.12 -1.47
N ASN A 585 -2.31 -4.56 -2.65
CA ASN A 585 -1.72 -5.86 -2.90
C ASN A 585 -0.36 -5.71 -3.58
N ALA A 586 0.68 -5.60 -2.78
CA ALA A 586 2.04 -5.48 -3.27
C ALA A 586 2.62 -6.85 -3.64
N ILE A 587 3.38 -6.91 -4.75
CA ILE A 587 3.95 -8.14 -5.27
C ILE A 587 5.43 -8.22 -4.91
N PRO A 588 5.87 -9.20 -4.09
CA PRO A 588 7.25 -9.31 -3.68
C PRO A 588 8.18 -9.63 -4.85
N GLY A 589 9.43 -9.18 -4.75
CA GLY A 589 10.46 -9.45 -5.76
C GLY A 589 10.29 -8.64 -7.06
N THR A 590 9.50 -7.56 -7.03
CA THR A 590 9.25 -6.73 -8.22
C THR A 590 9.86 -5.33 -8.16
N GLY A 591 10.48 -4.98 -7.03
CA GLY A 591 11.17 -3.71 -6.84
C GLY A 591 12.45 -3.62 -7.69
N VAL A 592 12.79 -2.39 -8.11
CA VAL A 592 13.89 -2.12 -9.02
C VAL A 592 14.67 -0.89 -8.57
N LEU A 593 15.98 -0.97 -8.64
CA LEU A 593 16.90 0.15 -8.50
C LEU A 593 17.35 0.61 -9.88
N TRP A 594 16.97 1.83 -10.23
CA TRP A 594 17.32 2.49 -11.48
C TRP A 594 18.41 3.54 -11.28
N LYS A 595 19.14 3.83 -12.34
CA LYS A 595 20.08 4.94 -12.40
C LYS A 595 19.79 5.79 -13.65
N ILE A 596 19.79 7.12 -13.49
CA ILE A 596 19.74 8.09 -14.56
C ILE A 596 21.07 8.80 -14.60
N SER A 597 21.72 8.82 -15.74
CA SER A 597 23.02 9.49 -15.95
C SER A 597 23.02 10.30 -17.23
N PRO A 598 23.87 11.35 -17.35
CA PRO A 598 24.11 11.98 -18.63
C PRO A 598 24.53 10.97 -19.69
N ALA A 599 23.97 11.08 -20.89
CA ALA A 599 24.48 10.35 -22.05
C ALA A 599 25.81 10.99 -22.43
N GLY A 600 26.89 10.26 -22.32
CA GLY A 600 28.25 10.73 -22.61
C GLY A 600 28.43 11.21 -24.05
#